data_1f3f8bd6691446acbc902581013c274e
#
_entry.id   1f3f8bd6691446acbc902581013c274e
#
_cell.length_a   1.000
_cell.length_b   1.000
_cell.length_c   1.000
_cell.angle_alpha   90.00
_cell.angle_beta   90.00
_cell.angle_gamma   90.00
#
_symmetry.space_group_name_H-M   'P 1'
#
loop_
_entity.id
_entity.type
_entity.pdbx_description
1 polymer ?
#
loop_
_entity_poly.entity_id
_entity_poly.type
_entity_poly.pdbx_seq_one_letter_code
_entity_poly.pdbx_strand_id
1 'polypeptide(L)'
;SLLAHSDGDLVLHAICDALLGAIGAGDIGEHFPVTGEKYAGISSVELLSMVLDLLLSKNMQVVNIDVTVVAQVPKLSDYRKLMVAKIADLLSIPDDRVNLKATTTEGLGPIGREEGLACHAVTLLVSND
;
A
#
# COMPACT_ATOMS: atom_id res chain seq x y z
N SER A 1 10.45 -7.02 12.75
CA SER A 1 9.09 -7.45 12.54
C SER A 1 8.53 -6.85 11.26
N LEU A 2 7.70 -7.62 10.55
CA LEU A 2 7.06 -7.16 9.32
C LEU A 2 6.17 -5.95 9.56
N LEU A 3 5.67 -5.79 10.76
CA LEU A 3 4.85 -4.65 11.16
C LEU A 3 5.63 -3.54 11.83
N ALA A 4 6.96 -3.56 11.73
CA ALA A 4 7.73 -2.39 12.11
C ALA A 4 7.20 -1.20 11.32
N HIS A 5 7.34 -0.01 11.88
CA HIS A 5 6.80 1.22 11.30
C HIS A 5 7.20 1.38 9.82
N SER A 6 8.46 1.09 9.49
CA SER A 6 8.96 1.21 8.11
C SER A 6 8.31 0.20 7.16
N ASP A 7 8.00 -1.01 7.64
CA ASP A 7 7.35 -2.03 6.80
C ASP A 7 5.89 -1.67 6.54
N GLY A 8 5.21 -1.14 7.53
CA GLY A 8 3.85 -0.63 7.37
C GLY A 8 3.80 0.52 6.37
N ASP A 9 4.78 1.41 6.42
CA ASP A 9 4.91 2.51 5.46
C ASP A 9 5.08 1.98 4.04
N LEU A 10 5.88 0.93 3.86
CA LEU A 10 6.09 0.33 2.54
C LEU A 10 4.79 -0.23 1.96
N VAL A 11 3.97 -0.87 2.79
CA VAL A 11 2.66 -1.37 2.37
C VAL A 11 1.76 -0.22 1.93
N LEU A 12 1.69 0.86 2.71
CA LEU A 12 0.86 2.02 2.37
C LEU A 12 1.36 2.73 1.11
N HIS A 13 2.68 2.80 0.90
CA HIS A 13 3.23 3.36 -0.33
C HIS A 13 2.83 2.52 -1.55
N ALA A 14 2.87 1.19 -1.44
CA ALA A 14 2.45 0.31 -2.53
C ALA A 14 0.96 0.50 -2.85
N ILE A 15 0.14 0.69 -1.83
CA ILE A 15 -1.29 0.96 -2.01
C ILE A 15 -1.48 2.30 -2.74
N CYS A 16 -0.77 3.35 -2.32
CA CYS A 16 -0.85 4.66 -2.98
C CYS A 16 -0.49 4.55 -4.46
N ASP A 17 0.59 3.85 -4.78
CA ASP A 17 1.01 3.69 -6.18
C ASP A 17 -0.03 2.91 -6.99
N ALA A 18 -0.64 1.87 -6.41
CA ALA A 18 -1.69 1.11 -7.08
C ALA A 18 -2.91 1.99 -7.38
N LEU A 19 -3.32 2.82 -6.42
CA LEU A 19 -4.46 3.72 -6.60
C LEU A 19 -4.18 4.77 -7.66
N LEU A 20 -3.00 5.38 -7.64
CA LEU A 20 -2.60 6.35 -8.65
C LEU A 20 -2.53 5.69 -10.03
N GLY A 21 -1.97 4.49 -10.12
CA GLY A 21 -1.90 3.74 -11.37
C GLY A 21 -3.28 3.43 -11.94
N ALA A 22 -4.23 3.08 -11.08
CA ALA A 22 -5.57 2.73 -11.50
C ALA A 22 -6.33 3.89 -12.17
N ILE A 23 -5.99 5.13 -11.83
CA ILE A 23 -6.56 6.32 -12.46
C ILE A 23 -5.62 6.95 -13.50
N GLY A 24 -4.51 6.28 -13.81
CA GLY A 24 -3.57 6.77 -14.79
C GLY A 24 -2.84 8.04 -14.36
N ALA A 25 -2.64 8.25 -13.07
CA ALA A 25 -2.11 9.49 -12.51
C ALA A 25 -0.62 9.42 -12.16
N GLY A 26 0.12 8.44 -12.71
CA GLY A 26 1.55 8.33 -12.46
C GLY A 26 1.87 7.60 -11.16
N ASP A 27 2.75 8.17 -10.37
CA ASP A 27 3.21 7.55 -9.14
C ASP A 27 3.39 8.58 -8.01
N ILE A 28 3.75 8.09 -6.83
CA ILE A 28 3.97 8.93 -5.64
C ILE A 28 5.04 9.99 -5.91
N GLY A 29 6.13 9.60 -6.58
CA GLY A 29 7.25 10.52 -6.83
C GLY A 29 6.86 11.72 -7.69
N GLU A 30 5.92 11.55 -8.61
CA GLU A 30 5.40 12.65 -9.42
C GLU A 30 4.56 13.63 -8.63
N HIS A 31 3.66 13.10 -7.77
CA HIS A 31 2.72 13.94 -7.02
C HIS A 31 3.32 14.50 -5.74
N PHE A 32 4.24 13.78 -5.12
CA PHE A 32 4.77 14.10 -3.80
C PHE A 32 6.30 13.98 -3.80
N PRO A 33 7.01 14.85 -4.53
CA PRO A 33 8.47 14.74 -4.62
C PRO A 33 9.13 14.93 -3.26
N VAL A 34 10.03 14.01 -2.91
CA VAL A 34 10.76 14.05 -1.62
C VAL A 34 11.67 15.25 -1.51
N THR A 35 12.03 15.87 -2.64
CA THR A 35 12.87 17.08 -2.66
C THR A 35 12.08 18.37 -2.37
N GLY A 36 10.74 18.28 -2.35
CA GLY A 36 9.90 19.42 -2.05
C GLY A 36 9.69 19.58 -0.56
N GLU A 37 9.88 20.79 -0.04
CA GLU A 37 9.66 21.10 1.38
C GLU A 37 8.23 20.78 1.82
N LYS A 38 7.26 20.96 0.93
CA LYS A 38 5.85 20.76 1.22
C LYS A 38 5.54 19.35 1.68
N TYR A 39 6.28 18.35 1.19
CA TYR A 39 6.02 16.94 1.48
C TYR A 39 7.10 16.29 2.33
N ALA A 40 8.09 17.05 2.77
CA ALA A 40 9.12 16.53 3.64
C ALA A 40 8.51 16.12 4.99
N GLY A 41 8.81 14.89 5.43
CA GLY A 41 8.31 14.37 6.70
C GLY A 41 6.84 13.97 6.71
N ILE A 42 6.15 13.97 5.55
CA ILE A 42 4.75 13.53 5.48
C ILE A 42 4.65 12.04 5.81
N SER A 43 3.68 11.66 6.64
CA SER A 43 3.46 10.26 6.98
C SER A 43 2.78 9.52 5.82
N SER A 44 2.93 8.18 5.81
CA SER A 44 2.28 7.33 4.82
C SER A 44 0.76 7.42 4.89
N VAL A 45 0.22 7.60 6.09
CA VAL A 45 -1.24 7.75 6.30
C VAL A 45 -1.72 9.06 5.67
N GLU A 46 -0.98 10.14 5.87
CA GLU A 46 -1.32 11.43 5.25
C GLU A 46 -1.22 11.36 3.73
N LEU A 47 -0.19 10.68 3.23
CA LEU A 47 -0.01 10.48 1.80
C LEU A 47 -1.20 9.74 1.21
N LEU A 48 -1.63 8.65 1.84
CA LEU A 48 -2.79 7.87 1.41
C LEU A 48 -4.05 8.74 1.42
N SER A 49 -4.23 9.57 2.44
CA SER A 49 -5.38 10.48 2.52
C SER A 49 -5.42 11.43 1.32
N MET A 50 -4.27 11.98 0.92
CA MET A 50 -4.19 12.85 -0.25
C MET A 50 -4.52 12.11 -1.55
N VAL A 51 -4.05 10.87 -1.67
CA VAL A 51 -4.35 10.03 -2.85
C VAL A 51 -5.84 9.72 -2.90
N LEU A 52 -6.45 9.42 -1.76
CA LEU A 52 -7.91 9.16 -1.70
C LEU A 52 -8.72 10.40 -2.07
N ASP A 53 -8.27 11.59 -1.67
CA ASP A 53 -8.91 12.85 -2.08
C ASP A 53 -8.83 13.02 -3.60
N LEU A 54 -7.71 12.64 -4.21
CA LEU A 54 -7.55 12.69 -5.65
C LEU A 54 -8.54 11.74 -6.35
N LEU A 55 -8.71 10.51 -5.81
CA LEU A 55 -9.71 9.58 -6.33
C LEU A 55 -11.11 10.17 -6.27
N LEU A 56 -11.47 10.78 -5.15
CA LEU A 56 -12.77 11.42 -5.00
C LEU A 56 -12.96 12.54 -6.03
N SER A 57 -11.92 13.34 -6.28
CA SER A 57 -11.99 14.41 -7.29
C SER A 57 -12.24 13.87 -8.70
N LYS A 58 -11.89 12.61 -8.93
CA LYS A 58 -12.13 11.90 -10.20
C LYS A 58 -13.40 11.07 -10.17
N ASN A 59 -14.18 11.19 -9.11
CA ASN A 59 -15.43 10.46 -8.91
C ASN A 59 -15.24 8.95 -8.88
N MET A 60 -14.15 8.49 -8.30
CA MET A 60 -13.79 7.08 -8.20
C MET A 60 -13.75 6.64 -6.74
N GLN A 61 -14.05 5.37 -6.51
CA GLN A 61 -13.90 4.79 -5.18
C GLN A 61 -13.28 3.40 -5.27
N VAL A 62 -12.64 2.98 -4.17
CA VAL A 62 -11.96 1.69 -4.08
C VAL A 62 -13.00 0.59 -3.88
N VAL A 63 -12.94 -0.46 -4.70
CA VAL A 63 -13.73 -1.67 -4.51
C VAL A 63 -12.96 -2.65 -3.64
N ASN A 64 -11.72 -2.94 -3.99
CA ASN A 64 -10.87 -3.85 -3.24
C ASN A 64 -9.40 -3.49 -3.38
N ILE A 65 -8.59 -4.08 -2.52
CA ILE A 65 -7.14 -4.00 -2.62
C ILE A 65 -6.54 -5.37 -2.30
N ASP A 66 -5.57 -5.78 -3.10
CA ASP A 66 -4.81 -7.00 -2.90
C ASP A 66 -3.34 -6.64 -2.76
N VAL A 67 -2.76 -6.90 -1.60
CA VAL A 67 -1.38 -6.57 -1.29
C VAL A 67 -0.56 -7.85 -1.18
N THR A 68 0.56 -7.89 -1.88
CA THR A 68 1.52 -9.00 -1.79
C THR A 68 2.81 -8.47 -1.19
N VAL A 69 3.21 -9.06 -0.07
CA VAL A 69 4.49 -8.78 0.57
C VAL A 69 5.45 -9.88 0.19
N VAL A 70 6.58 -9.52 -0.41
CA VAL A 70 7.65 -10.46 -0.79
C VAL A 70 8.74 -10.35 0.26
N ALA A 71 8.90 -11.38 1.08
CA ALA A 71 9.86 -11.38 2.18
C ALA A 71 10.27 -12.82 2.48
N GLN A 72 11.52 -13.02 2.88
CA GLN A 72 12.02 -14.37 3.16
C GLN A 72 11.52 -14.92 4.50
N VAL A 73 11.29 -14.06 5.47
CA VAL A 73 10.87 -14.45 6.82
C VAL A 73 9.58 -13.73 7.22
N PRO A 74 8.45 -14.05 6.59
CA PRO A 74 7.21 -13.41 6.96
C PRO A 74 6.56 -14.10 8.15
N LYS A 75 6.31 -13.35 9.19
CA LYS A 75 5.43 -13.74 10.29
C LYS A 75 4.08 -13.06 10.10
N LEU A 76 3.64 -12.98 8.86
CA LEU A 76 2.47 -12.21 8.49
C LEU A 76 1.19 -12.74 9.12
N SER A 77 1.11 -14.05 9.33
CA SER A 77 -0.08 -14.68 9.92
C SER A 77 -0.44 -14.09 11.28
N ASP A 78 0.57 -13.68 12.07
CA ASP A 78 0.35 -13.12 13.41
C ASP A 78 -0.26 -11.73 13.36
N TYR A 79 -0.13 -11.02 12.24
CA TYR A 79 -0.49 -9.61 12.13
C TYR A 79 -1.50 -9.33 11.03
N ARG A 80 -1.84 -10.36 10.24
CA ARG A 80 -2.70 -10.18 9.06
C ARG A 80 -4.02 -9.49 9.39
N LYS A 81 -4.70 -9.96 10.41
CA LYS A 81 -6.01 -9.38 10.78
C LYS A 81 -5.92 -7.92 11.17
N LEU A 82 -4.89 -7.56 11.94
CA LEU A 82 -4.70 -6.17 12.37
C LEU A 82 -4.37 -5.27 11.18
N MET A 83 -3.50 -5.74 10.29
CA MET A 83 -3.11 -4.98 9.12
C MET A 83 -4.28 -4.81 8.15
N VAL A 84 -5.04 -5.89 7.91
CA VAL A 84 -6.24 -5.83 7.06
C VAL A 84 -7.25 -4.83 7.63
N ALA A 85 -7.51 -4.89 8.93
CA ALA A 85 -8.44 -3.97 9.57
C ALA A 85 -7.98 -2.52 9.42
N LYS A 86 -6.70 -2.25 9.60
CA LYS A 86 -6.15 -0.90 9.46
C LYS A 86 -6.28 -0.39 8.02
N ILE A 87 -5.92 -1.21 7.05
CA ILE A 87 -6.02 -0.84 5.64
C ILE A 87 -7.48 -0.58 5.27
N ALA A 88 -8.38 -1.47 5.66
CA ALA A 88 -9.81 -1.34 5.39
C ALA A 88 -10.38 -0.05 5.97
N ASP A 89 -9.99 0.27 7.20
CA ASP A 89 -10.42 1.50 7.86
C ASP A 89 -9.90 2.73 7.10
N LEU A 90 -8.63 2.75 6.72
CA LEU A 90 -8.04 3.86 5.98
C LEU A 90 -8.71 4.05 4.62
N LEU A 91 -9.10 2.96 3.95
CA LEU A 91 -9.75 3.01 2.64
C LEU A 91 -11.26 3.14 2.72
N SER A 92 -11.85 3.06 3.90
CA SER A 92 -13.30 3.09 4.13
C SER A 92 -14.03 1.98 3.36
N ILE A 93 -13.48 0.77 3.39
CA ILE A 93 -14.09 -0.42 2.79
C ILE A 93 -14.16 -1.54 3.83
N PRO A 94 -15.03 -2.54 3.62
CA PRO A 94 -15.08 -3.69 4.53
C PRO A 94 -13.79 -4.51 4.52
N ASP A 95 -13.49 -5.17 5.63
CA ASP A 95 -12.29 -6.01 5.76
C ASP A 95 -12.20 -7.09 4.69
N ASP A 96 -13.34 -7.65 4.25
CA ASP A 96 -13.36 -8.71 3.25
C ASP A 96 -13.02 -8.23 1.83
N ARG A 97 -12.81 -6.93 1.66
CA ARG A 97 -12.33 -6.36 0.40
C ARG A 97 -10.86 -5.99 0.43
N VAL A 98 -10.18 -6.33 1.51
CA VAL A 98 -8.73 -6.17 1.65
C VAL A 98 -8.12 -7.55 1.75
N ASN A 99 -7.20 -7.86 0.86
CA ASN A 99 -6.43 -9.09 0.93
C ASN A 99 -4.97 -8.78 1.16
N LEU A 100 -4.34 -9.51 2.06
CA LEU A 100 -2.93 -9.36 2.37
C LEU A 100 -2.30 -10.74 2.39
N LYS A 101 -1.33 -10.95 1.51
CA LYS A 101 -0.64 -12.23 1.38
C LYS A 101 0.86 -12.03 1.34
N ALA A 102 1.59 -13.07 1.69
CA ALA A 102 3.05 -13.07 1.68
C ALA A 102 3.55 -14.18 0.78
N THR A 103 4.68 -13.94 0.15
CA THR A 103 5.40 -14.94 -0.62
C THR A 103 6.90 -14.77 -0.39
N THR A 104 7.68 -15.75 -0.81
CA THR A 104 9.15 -15.71 -0.68
C THR A 104 9.78 -15.73 -2.06
N THR A 105 11.09 -15.48 -2.12
CA THR A 105 11.88 -15.62 -3.34
C THR A 105 12.60 -16.96 -3.38
N GLU A 106 12.22 -17.92 -2.54
CA GLU A 106 12.87 -19.22 -2.43
C GLU A 106 14.37 -19.12 -2.08
N GLY A 107 14.72 -18.11 -1.26
CA GLY A 107 16.10 -17.87 -0.86
C GLY A 107 16.95 -17.12 -1.86
N LEU A 108 16.38 -16.68 -2.98
CA LEU A 108 17.11 -16.03 -4.06
C LEU A 108 17.18 -14.51 -3.89
N GLY A 109 18.32 -13.94 -4.26
CA GLY A 109 18.52 -12.49 -4.28
C GLY A 109 18.58 -11.83 -2.90
N PRO A 110 18.56 -10.49 -2.85
CA PRO A 110 18.63 -9.75 -1.58
C PRO A 110 17.49 -10.06 -0.63
N ILE A 111 16.27 -10.24 -1.15
CA ILE A 111 15.11 -10.59 -0.33
C ILE A 111 15.29 -11.98 0.25
N GLY A 112 15.78 -12.93 -0.55
CA GLY A 112 16.07 -14.29 -0.10
C GLY A 112 17.15 -14.34 0.96
N ARG A 113 18.08 -13.39 0.96
CA ARG A 113 19.11 -13.22 1.97
C ARG A 113 18.67 -12.38 3.17
N GLU A 114 17.39 -12.07 3.26
CA GLU A 114 16.82 -11.29 4.35
C GLU A 114 17.35 -9.85 4.43
N GLU A 115 17.81 -9.30 3.31
CA GLU A 115 18.36 -7.94 3.23
C GLU A 115 17.28 -6.89 3.03
N GLY A 116 16.02 -7.31 2.84
CA GLY A 116 14.91 -6.39 2.66
C GLY A 116 13.64 -7.13 2.26
N LEU A 117 12.63 -6.36 1.91
CA LEU A 117 11.36 -6.89 1.41
C LEU A 117 10.83 -6.01 0.30
N ALA A 118 9.90 -6.52 -0.48
CA ALA A 118 9.20 -5.78 -1.51
C ALA A 118 7.70 -5.90 -1.29
N CYS A 119 6.96 -4.95 -1.81
CA CYS A 119 5.52 -4.94 -1.66
C CYS A 119 4.86 -4.50 -2.97
N HIS A 120 3.84 -5.24 -3.38
CA HIS A 120 3.06 -4.93 -4.58
C HIS A 120 1.59 -4.89 -4.22
N ALA A 121 0.85 -4.01 -4.85
CA ALA A 121 -0.59 -3.91 -4.63
C ALA A 121 -1.32 -3.81 -5.96
N VAL A 122 -2.52 -4.39 -5.99
CA VAL A 122 -3.44 -4.30 -7.12
C VAL A 122 -4.79 -3.89 -6.57
N THR A 123 -5.46 -2.98 -7.24
CA THR A 123 -6.75 -2.44 -6.81
C THR A 123 -7.75 -2.45 -7.94
N LEU A 124 -9.02 -2.60 -7.59
CA LEU A 124 -10.13 -2.36 -8.50
C LEU A 124 -10.86 -1.12 -8.00
N LEU A 125 -11.12 -0.21 -8.90
CA LEU A 125 -11.89 0.99 -8.62
C LEU A 125 -13.22 0.93 -9.36
N VAL A 126 -14.16 1.73 -8.91
CA VAL A 126 -15.45 1.89 -9.59
C VAL A 126 -15.79 3.38 -9.64
N SER A 127 -16.41 3.79 -10.72
CA SER A 127 -16.94 5.16 -10.84
C SER A 127 -18.23 5.28 -10.02
N ASN A 128 -18.41 6.42 -9.38
CA ASN A 128 -19.64 6.73 -8.66
C ASN A 128 -20.76 7.24 -9.56
N ASP A 129 -20.50 7.35 -10.84
CA ASP A 129 -21.47 7.84 -11.82
C ASP A 129 -22.54 6.79 -12.18
#